data_2b28811028b4f129bc52bdaf3a2ba92d
#
_entry.id   2b28811028b4f129bc52bdaf3a2ba92d
#
_cell.length_a   1.000
_cell.length_b   1.000
_cell.length_c   1.000
_cell.angle_alpha   90.00
_cell.angle_beta   90.00
_cell.angle_gamma   90.00
#
_symmetry.space_group_name_H-M   'P 1'
#
loop_
_entity.id
_entity.type
_entity.pdbx_description
1 polymer ?
#
loop_
_entity_poly.entity_id
_entity_poly.type
_entity_poly.pdbx_seq_one_letter_code
_entity_poly.pdbx_strand_id
1 'polypeptide(L)'
;MCSISGFYDPTADFTGQRDSFLHILDEMKHCLAHRGPDDNDSLLTPHCGLAHTRLSIIDLAGGHQPMTRELDGYPYHIVYNGEIYNMKELKNDLANHQVFPKTNSDTEILLLSYLTFGADFVKKVDGIFAFAIYDERHNTMTLFRDSFGVKPLFYTMINGTIVFSSEPKGCFCFPGVKAELDVDGLNEILSLGPARTPGSGVFYGFHELLPGCYLTCSVFGRKMTQYFHLESRPHFDSYEETVEKTSFLIQDAIKRQMVSDVPICTFLSGGVDSSVVSAVCAAELKKQEKKLTTFSFDFIDNDKYFKANSFQPSQDRPYVDKMVSFLDSDHHYLECDNKMQADLLYRSVDAHDLPCMADIDSSLQYFCEEVSHSHKVVLTGECADEVFGGYPWFHREEMLNSGTFPWTPSLTPRKVLLKDDLVESLHMDEYVKKIYDRSVSEINVLPSESEIETNRRRIGYLNIRFFMQTLLNRMDRTSMFSGLEARVPFADRKLVDYVFNIPWEMKAKDGLVKNILRQASKGLLPDEILFRRKSPYPKTYNPYYENLLAKRLKEVLSDSASPLHSLLDLKQVTQFLENPKDYGAPWYGQLMAGPQMIAYLLQIEYFLRKYNVSIRI
;
A
#
# COMPACT_ATOMS: atom_id res chain seq x y z
N MET A 1 -1.78 1.66 -14.55
CA MET A 1 -1.19 2.62 -13.59
C MET A 1 0.18 3.05 -14.02
N CYS A 2 0.77 4.05 -13.32
CA CYS A 2 1.86 4.82 -13.88
C CYS A 2 2.95 5.05 -12.82
N SER A 3 4.00 5.75 -13.17
CA SER A 3 4.80 6.47 -12.21
C SER A 3 4.81 7.96 -12.52
N ILE A 4 4.95 8.76 -11.47
CA ILE A 4 5.22 10.18 -11.57
C ILE A 4 6.53 10.48 -10.87
N SER A 5 7.31 11.40 -11.44
CA SER A 5 8.50 11.95 -10.80
C SER A 5 8.79 13.33 -11.34
N GLY A 6 9.63 14.06 -10.64
CA GLY A 6 10.01 15.40 -11.07
C GLY A 6 10.70 16.20 -9.98
N PHE A 7 10.99 17.43 -10.33
CA PHE A 7 11.60 18.40 -9.45
C PHE A 7 11.06 19.81 -9.73
N TYR A 8 11.09 20.65 -8.71
CA TYR A 8 10.62 22.04 -8.78
C TYR A 8 11.43 22.95 -7.86
N ASP A 9 11.79 24.10 -8.39
CA ASP A 9 12.41 25.19 -7.63
C ASP A 9 11.92 26.53 -8.20
N PRO A 10 11.20 27.35 -7.43
CA PRO A 10 10.64 28.61 -7.94
C PRO A 10 11.69 29.65 -8.31
N THR A 11 12.97 29.44 -7.91
CA THR A 11 14.07 30.40 -8.10
C THR A 11 15.15 29.94 -9.09
N ALA A 12 15.17 28.63 -9.40
CA ALA A 12 16.13 28.08 -10.37
C ALA A 12 15.67 28.31 -11.82
N ASP A 13 16.62 28.27 -12.74
CA ASP A 13 16.36 28.13 -14.17
C ASP A 13 17.05 26.85 -14.69
N PHE A 14 16.26 25.78 -14.78
CA PHE A 14 16.75 24.50 -15.27
C PHE A 14 17.03 24.45 -16.76
N THR A 15 16.47 25.40 -17.53
CA THR A 15 16.69 25.46 -18.98
C THR A 15 18.10 25.94 -19.34
N GLY A 16 18.79 26.63 -18.42
CA GLY A 16 20.20 27.05 -18.59
C GLY A 16 21.18 25.86 -18.68
N GLN A 17 20.79 24.68 -18.16
CA GLN A 17 21.53 23.42 -18.27
C GLN A 17 20.61 22.29 -18.79
N ARG A 18 19.88 22.60 -19.88
CA ARG A 18 18.77 21.76 -20.40
C ARG A 18 19.13 20.29 -20.54
N ASP A 19 20.25 19.96 -21.18
CA ASP A 19 20.64 18.59 -21.47
C ASP A 19 20.90 17.78 -20.17
N SER A 20 21.49 18.41 -19.17
CA SER A 20 21.73 17.77 -17.86
C SER A 20 20.42 17.45 -17.14
N PHE A 21 19.47 18.39 -17.13
CA PHE A 21 18.19 18.17 -16.46
C PHE A 21 17.26 17.23 -17.24
N LEU A 22 17.31 17.20 -18.57
CA LEU A 22 16.64 16.19 -19.37
C LEU A 22 17.21 14.79 -19.10
N HIS A 23 18.53 14.67 -18.96
CA HIS A 23 19.15 13.39 -18.57
C HIS A 23 18.67 12.91 -17.20
N ILE A 24 18.54 13.79 -16.21
CA ILE A 24 17.96 13.42 -14.89
C ILE A 24 16.53 12.91 -15.05
N LEU A 25 15.69 13.56 -15.84
CA LEU A 25 14.33 13.08 -16.10
C LEU A 25 14.30 11.72 -16.81
N ASP A 26 15.26 11.48 -17.72
CA ASP A 26 15.41 10.17 -18.39
C ASP A 26 15.81 9.07 -17.40
N GLU A 27 16.74 9.34 -16.48
CA GLU A 27 17.11 8.41 -15.41
C GLU A 27 15.92 8.13 -14.47
N MET A 28 15.13 9.14 -14.12
CA MET A 28 13.91 8.99 -13.33
C MET A 28 12.89 8.09 -14.04
N LYS A 29 12.67 8.26 -15.35
CA LYS A 29 11.80 7.39 -16.15
C LYS A 29 12.34 5.96 -16.20
N HIS A 30 13.64 5.81 -16.43
CA HIS A 30 14.28 4.50 -16.54
C HIS A 30 14.15 3.68 -15.26
N CYS A 31 14.45 4.25 -14.10
CA CYS A 31 14.38 3.53 -12.82
C CYS A 31 12.93 3.20 -12.41
N LEU A 32 11.92 3.86 -12.98
CA LEU A 32 10.50 3.66 -12.71
C LEU A 32 9.75 2.96 -13.85
N ALA A 33 10.43 2.52 -14.91
CA ALA A 33 9.82 1.94 -16.12
C ALA A 33 8.97 0.70 -15.83
N HIS A 34 9.30 -0.05 -14.79
CA HIS A 34 8.53 -1.24 -14.35
C HIS A 34 7.08 -0.90 -13.99
N ARG A 35 6.78 0.32 -13.53
CA ARG A 35 5.43 0.76 -13.22
C ARG A 35 4.60 1.09 -14.45
N GLY A 36 5.23 1.49 -15.54
CA GLY A 36 4.54 1.94 -16.74
C GLY A 36 5.33 1.63 -18.01
N PRO A 37 5.25 0.40 -18.53
CA PRO A 37 6.04 -0.03 -19.67
C PRO A 37 5.48 0.39 -21.04
N ASP A 38 4.25 0.93 -21.11
CA ASP A 38 3.55 1.13 -22.38
C ASP A 38 3.90 2.47 -23.05
N ASP A 39 4.17 3.53 -22.28
CA ASP A 39 4.45 4.87 -22.79
C ASP A 39 5.25 5.67 -21.75
N ASN A 40 6.03 6.65 -22.18
CA ASN A 40 6.74 7.57 -21.28
C ASN A 40 7.07 8.88 -21.98
N ASP A 41 7.07 9.96 -21.20
CA ASP A 41 7.55 11.27 -21.66
C ASP A 41 8.02 12.13 -20.49
N SER A 42 8.61 13.28 -20.83
CA SER A 42 9.07 14.27 -19.86
C SER A 42 8.89 15.69 -20.37
N LEU A 43 8.73 16.63 -19.44
CA LEU A 43 8.61 18.05 -19.70
C LEU A 43 9.64 18.80 -18.85
N LEU A 44 10.35 19.74 -19.45
CA LEU A 44 11.26 20.64 -18.75
C LEU A 44 10.88 22.10 -19.05
N THR A 45 10.57 22.85 -17.99
CA THR A 45 10.33 24.29 -17.99
C THR A 45 11.44 25.00 -17.20
N PRO A 46 11.51 26.34 -17.16
CA PRO A 46 12.50 27.02 -16.35
C PRO A 46 12.55 26.59 -14.89
N HIS A 47 11.39 26.37 -14.26
CA HIS A 47 11.29 26.11 -12.83
C HIS A 47 10.88 24.68 -12.46
N CYS A 48 10.58 23.82 -13.44
CA CYS A 48 10.03 22.51 -13.19
C CYS A 48 10.47 21.48 -14.22
N GLY A 49 10.82 20.27 -13.75
CA GLY A 49 10.95 19.07 -14.56
C GLY A 49 9.92 18.04 -14.13
N LEU A 50 9.17 17.47 -15.08
CA LEU A 50 8.19 16.41 -14.88
C LEU A 50 8.55 15.20 -15.73
N ALA A 51 8.41 13.99 -15.19
CA ALA A 51 8.58 12.74 -15.89
C ALA A 51 7.47 11.77 -15.54
N HIS A 52 7.05 10.98 -16.52
CA HIS A 52 5.96 10.03 -16.41
C HIS A 52 6.29 8.73 -17.12
N THR A 53 5.89 7.59 -16.54
CA THR A 53 5.83 6.29 -17.23
C THR A 53 4.42 5.74 -17.11
N ARG A 54 3.86 5.19 -18.18
CA ARG A 54 2.45 4.86 -18.31
C ARG A 54 2.20 3.37 -18.45
N LEU A 55 1.32 2.82 -17.64
CA LEU A 55 0.59 1.59 -17.90
C LEU A 55 -0.80 1.97 -18.42
N SER A 56 -1.07 1.72 -19.68
CA SER A 56 -2.29 2.16 -20.37
C SER A 56 -3.47 1.24 -20.02
N ILE A 57 -4.48 1.79 -19.32
CA ILE A 57 -5.69 1.07 -18.88
C ILE A 57 -6.96 1.76 -19.39
N ILE A 58 -7.05 3.09 -19.28
CA ILE A 58 -8.18 3.90 -19.76
C ILE A 58 -7.67 4.89 -20.79
N ASP A 59 -8.47 5.12 -21.84
CA ASP A 59 -8.18 6.01 -22.98
C ASP A 59 -6.76 5.81 -23.50
N LEU A 60 -6.54 4.65 -24.13
CA LEU A 60 -5.22 4.21 -24.58
C LEU A 60 -4.49 5.24 -25.45
N ALA A 61 -5.25 6.04 -26.23
CA ALA A 61 -4.69 7.06 -27.12
C ALA A 61 -4.61 8.47 -26.48
N GLY A 62 -5.58 8.86 -25.65
CA GLY A 62 -5.72 10.23 -25.15
C GLY A 62 -5.09 10.51 -23.80
N GLY A 63 -4.54 9.49 -23.13
CA GLY A 63 -3.99 9.61 -21.76
C GLY A 63 -2.48 9.86 -21.66
N HIS A 64 -1.84 10.37 -22.73
CA HIS A 64 -0.40 10.71 -22.72
C HIS A 64 -0.06 11.79 -21.70
N GLN A 65 1.09 11.66 -21.02
CA GLN A 65 1.53 12.56 -19.96
C GLN A 65 3.07 12.77 -20.02
N PRO A 66 3.58 13.93 -19.57
CA PRO A 66 2.89 15.06 -18.91
C PRO A 66 1.85 15.71 -19.81
N MET A 67 0.64 15.98 -19.25
CA MET A 67 -0.44 16.61 -20.00
C MET A 67 -0.47 18.11 -19.72
N THR A 68 -0.65 18.92 -20.77
CA THR A 68 -0.73 20.38 -20.68
C THR A 68 -2.10 20.89 -21.10
N ARG A 69 -2.63 21.87 -20.36
CA ARG A 69 -3.77 22.70 -20.75
C ARG A 69 -3.49 24.16 -20.43
N GLU A 70 -4.08 25.04 -21.19
CA GLU A 70 -3.92 26.49 -21.02
C GLU A 70 -5.18 27.13 -20.47
N LEU A 71 -5.00 28.12 -19.60
CA LEU A 71 -6.04 29.02 -19.12
C LEU A 71 -5.51 30.46 -19.14
N ASP A 72 -6.22 31.38 -19.80
CA ASP A 72 -5.84 32.79 -19.96
C ASP A 72 -4.42 32.98 -20.58
N GLY A 73 -4.00 32.06 -21.45
CA GLY A 73 -2.68 32.09 -22.10
C GLY A 73 -1.53 31.56 -21.25
N TYR A 74 -1.81 31.00 -20.07
CA TYR A 74 -0.80 30.36 -19.20
C TYR A 74 -0.94 28.84 -19.24
N PRO A 75 0.16 28.08 -19.39
CA PRO A 75 0.14 26.63 -19.36
C PRO A 75 0.08 26.09 -17.92
N TYR A 76 -0.59 24.95 -17.79
CA TYR A 76 -0.67 24.13 -16.59
C TYR A 76 -0.37 22.69 -16.97
N HIS A 77 0.46 22.03 -16.17
CA HIS A 77 0.98 20.71 -16.48
C HIS A 77 0.63 19.73 -15.37
N ILE A 78 0.22 18.52 -15.73
CA ILE A 78 -0.07 17.45 -14.79
C ILE A 78 0.72 16.18 -15.13
N VAL A 79 1.20 15.50 -14.09
CA VAL A 79 1.56 14.07 -14.10
C VAL A 79 0.75 13.35 -13.04
N TYR A 80 0.17 12.21 -13.41
CA TYR A 80 -0.83 11.51 -12.62
C TYR A 80 -0.63 9.99 -12.64
N ASN A 81 -0.72 9.37 -11.48
CA ASN A 81 -0.73 7.94 -11.25
C ASN A 81 -1.98 7.58 -10.44
N GLY A 82 -2.95 6.92 -11.04
CA GLY A 82 -4.18 6.54 -10.35
C GLY A 82 -5.35 6.21 -11.26
N GLU A 83 -6.53 6.14 -10.65
CA GLU A 83 -7.84 5.95 -11.29
C GLU A 83 -8.91 6.77 -10.57
N ILE A 84 -9.70 7.51 -11.32
CA ILE A 84 -10.82 8.30 -10.80
C ILE A 84 -12.13 7.58 -11.05
N TYR A 85 -12.84 7.25 -10.00
CA TYR A 85 -14.07 6.44 -10.05
C TYR A 85 -15.33 7.26 -10.27
N ASN A 86 -15.31 8.56 -9.98
CA ASN A 86 -16.45 9.47 -10.14
C ASN A 86 -16.28 10.47 -11.31
N MET A 87 -15.67 10.01 -12.41
CA MET A 87 -15.44 10.86 -13.59
C MET A 87 -16.71 11.51 -14.14
N LYS A 88 -17.85 10.79 -14.08
CA LYS A 88 -19.12 11.29 -14.59
C LYS A 88 -19.60 12.52 -13.81
N GLU A 89 -19.49 12.48 -12.49
CA GLU A 89 -19.85 13.59 -11.61
C GLU A 89 -18.95 14.80 -11.84
N LEU A 90 -17.63 14.59 -11.96
CA LEU A 90 -16.68 15.67 -12.26
C LEU A 90 -16.92 16.29 -13.64
N LYS A 91 -17.21 15.47 -14.67
CA LYS A 91 -17.59 15.97 -16.01
C LYS A 91 -18.85 16.83 -15.95
N ASN A 92 -19.86 16.44 -15.17
CA ASN A 92 -21.07 17.23 -15.00
C ASN A 92 -20.78 18.56 -14.29
N ASP A 93 -19.95 18.55 -13.25
CA ASP A 93 -19.53 19.78 -12.56
C ASP A 93 -18.78 20.74 -13.52
N LEU A 94 -17.87 20.23 -14.33
CA LEU A 94 -17.18 21.01 -15.37
C LEU A 94 -18.14 21.57 -16.41
N ALA A 95 -19.08 20.77 -16.91
CA ALA A 95 -20.08 21.18 -17.90
C ALA A 95 -20.96 22.32 -17.38
N ASN A 96 -21.32 22.32 -16.08
CA ASN A 96 -22.04 23.43 -15.45
C ASN A 96 -21.26 24.77 -15.48
N HIS A 97 -19.93 24.70 -15.64
CA HIS A 97 -19.05 25.87 -15.81
C HIS A 97 -18.62 26.08 -17.26
N GLN A 98 -19.30 25.42 -18.22
CA GLN A 98 -19.00 25.49 -19.67
C GLN A 98 -17.59 25.01 -20.04
N VAL A 99 -17.01 24.09 -19.23
CA VAL A 99 -15.71 23.47 -19.47
C VAL A 99 -15.94 22.04 -19.96
N PHE A 100 -15.39 21.70 -21.12
CA PHE A 100 -15.58 20.39 -21.75
C PHE A 100 -14.23 19.73 -22.04
N PRO A 101 -13.99 18.49 -21.54
CA PRO A 101 -12.80 17.73 -21.86
C PRO A 101 -12.71 17.42 -23.37
N LYS A 102 -11.48 17.37 -23.91
CA LYS A 102 -11.20 17.00 -25.29
C LYS A 102 -10.93 15.51 -25.46
N THR A 103 -10.60 14.82 -24.36
CA THR A 103 -10.29 13.38 -24.28
C THR A 103 -11.26 12.68 -23.32
N ASN A 104 -11.15 11.35 -23.26
CA ASN A 104 -11.85 10.56 -22.24
C ASN A 104 -10.97 10.26 -21.01
N SER A 105 -9.75 10.77 -20.98
CA SER A 105 -8.80 10.54 -19.91
C SER A 105 -9.24 11.25 -18.61
N ASP A 106 -9.13 10.55 -17.50
CA ASP A 106 -9.30 11.10 -16.16
C ASP A 106 -8.22 12.14 -15.82
N THR A 107 -7.02 12.02 -16.40
CA THR A 107 -5.94 13.02 -16.30
C THR A 107 -6.40 14.42 -16.74
N GLU A 108 -7.10 14.50 -17.88
CA GLU A 108 -7.63 15.77 -18.36
C GLU A 108 -8.71 16.33 -17.44
N ILE A 109 -9.58 15.46 -16.93
CA ILE A 109 -10.64 15.86 -15.99
C ILE A 109 -10.07 16.44 -14.70
N LEU A 110 -9.01 15.82 -14.16
CA LEU A 110 -8.31 16.34 -12.99
C LEU A 110 -7.71 17.73 -13.25
N LEU A 111 -7.00 17.89 -14.37
CA LEU A 111 -6.39 19.16 -14.71
C LEU A 111 -7.42 20.26 -14.94
N LEU A 112 -8.49 19.98 -15.69
CA LEU A 112 -9.58 20.95 -15.90
C LEU A 112 -10.33 21.27 -14.60
N SER A 113 -10.49 20.30 -13.70
CA SER A 113 -11.09 20.54 -12.37
C SER A 113 -10.21 21.45 -11.51
N TYR A 114 -8.89 21.26 -11.54
CA TYR A 114 -7.96 22.18 -10.89
C TYR A 114 -8.05 23.60 -11.45
N LEU A 115 -8.07 23.74 -12.78
CA LEU A 115 -8.19 25.05 -13.45
C LEU A 115 -9.52 25.77 -13.10
N THR A 116 -10.59 25.00 -12.92
CA THR A 116 -11.94 25.56 -12.68
C THR A 116 -12.18 25.87 -11.21
N PHE A 117 -11.71 25.02 -10.28
CA PHE A 117 -12.08 25.06 -8.86
C PHE A 117 -10.89 25.30 -7.91
N GLY A 118 -9.66 25.39 -8.42
CA GLY A 118 -8.45 25.45 -7.60
C GLY A 118 -8.16 24.13 -6.89
N ALA A 119 -7.13 24.11 -6.00
CA ALA A 119 -6.66 22.88 -5.35
C ALA A 119 -7.72 22.14 -4.51
N ASP A 120 -8.71 22.86 -4.00
CA ASP A 120 -9.80 22.29 -3.17
C ASP A 120 -10.76 21.38 -3.94
N PHE A 121 -10.68 21.33 -5.29
CA PHE A 121 -11.44 20.38 -6.10
C PHE A 121 -11.24 18.92 -5.66
N VAL A 122 -10.04 18.62 -5.12
CA VAL A 122 -9.67 17.27 -4.66
C VAL A 122 -10.64 16.72 -3.60
N LYS A 123 -11.34 17.56 -2.86
CA LYS A 123 -12.38 17.16 -1.90
C LYS A 123 -13.53 16.40 -2.55
N LYS A 124 -13.79 16.66 -3.84
CA LYS A 124 -14.85 16.02 -4.64
C LYS A 124 -14.35 14.78 -5.38
N VAL A 125 -13.04 14.59 -5.47
CA VAL A 125 -12.45 13.45 -6.20
C VAL A 125 -12.64 12.16 -5.39
N ASP A 126 -13.19 11.13 -6.05
CA ASP A 126 -13.33 9.79 -5.54
C ASP A 126 -12.48 8.85 -6.41
N GLY A 127 -11.43 8.27 -5.83
CA GLY A 127 -10.46 7.47 -6.57
C GLY A 127 -9.23 7.12 -5.74
N ILE A 128 -8.30 6.45 -6.39
CA ILE A 128 -6.97 6.13 -5.87
C ILE A 128 -5.95 6.89 -6.71
N PHE A 129 -5.14 7.75 -6.10
CA PHE A 129 -4.30 8.65 -6.87
C PHE A 129 -3.10 9.24 -6.13
N ALA A 130 -2.07 9.52 -6.92
CA ALA A 130 -1.04 10.50 -6.62
C ALA A 130 -0.78 11.32 -7.88
N PHE A 131 -0.78 12.65 -7.78
CA PHE A 131 -0.50 13.51 -8.93
C PHE A 131 0.18 14.81 -8.54
N ALA A 132 0.84 15.41 -9.51
CA ALA A 132 1.49 16.71 -9.39
C ALA A 132 0.96 17.65 -10.46
N ILE A 133 0.63 18.89 -10.08
CA ILE A 133 0.25 19.95 -11.01
C ILE A 133 1.22 21.11 -10.85
N TYR A 134 1.84 21.50 -11.98
CA TYR A 134 2.63 22.72 -12.08
C TYR A 134 1.83 23.83 -12.78
N ASP A 135 1.64 24.92 -12.06
CA ASP A 135 0.94 26.13 -12.49
C ASP A 135 1.99 27.19 -12.85
N GLU A 136 2.20 27.43 -14.16
CA GLU A 136 3.19 28.44 -14.61
C GLU A 136 2.74 29.87 -14.31
N ARG A 137 1.43 30.15 -14.24
CA ARG A 137 0.91 31.49 -13.96
C ARG A 137 1.33 31.99 -12.58
N HIS A 138 1.25 31.13 -11.58
CA HIS A 138 1.56 31.45 -10.19
C HIS A 138 2.93 30.93 -9.77
N ASN A 139 3.64 30.26 -10.66
CA ASN A 139 4.89 29.52 -10.39
C ASN A 139 4.73 28.68 -9.11
N THR A 140 3.79 27.73 -9.13
CA THR A 140 3.53 26.85 -7.99
C THR A 140 3.46 25.39 -8.41
N MET A 141 4.02 24.51 -7.56
CA MET A 141 3.89 23.07 -7.66
C MET A 141 2.96 22.57 -6.57
N THR A 142 1.93 21.77 -6.93
CA THR A 142 1.06 21.14 -5.95
C THR A 142 1.06 19.63 -6.14
N LEU A 143 1.42 18.90 -5.07
CA LEU A 143 1.42 17.44 -4.99
C LEU A 143 0.17 16.97 -4.26
N PHE A 144 -0.54 15.99 -4.80
CA PHE A 144 -1.79 15.45 -4.22
C PHE A 144 -1.68 13.95 -3.98
N ARG A 145 -2.29 13.46 -2.89
CA ARG A 145 -2.37 12.03 -2.58
C ARG A 145 -3.78 11.66 -2.11
N ASP A 146 -4.27 10.49 -2.51
CA ASP A 146 -5.62 10.00 -2.19
C ASP A 146 -5.89 9.83 -0.68
N SER A 147 -7.16 9.63 -0.35
CA SER A 147 -7.67 9.63 1.03
C SER A 147 -7.00 8.64 1.97
N PHE A 148 -6.57 7.48 1.46
CA PHE A 148 -5.90 6.43 2.24
C PHE A 148 -4.48 6.14 1.77
N GLY A 149 -3.94 6.92 0.82
CA GLY A 149 -2.58 6.75 0.33
C GLY A 149 -2.36 5.44 -0.41
N VAL A 150 -3.38 4.97 -1.15
CA VAL A 150 -3.26 3.76 -1.99
C VAL A 150 -2.14 3.93 -3.00
N LYS A 151 -2.00 5.15 -3.56
CA LYS A 151 -0.88 5.46 -4.45
C LYS A 151 0.24 6.14 -3.69
N PRO A 152 1.48 5.64 -3.82
CA PRO A 152 2.63 6.20 -3.14
C PRO A 152 3.07 7.53 -3.75
N LEU A 153 3.57 8.44 -2.91
CA LEU A 153 4.21 9.68 -3.33
C LEU A 153 5.22 10.14 -2.28
N PHE A 154 6.50 10.11 -2.66
CA PHE A 154 7.61 10.52 -1.83
C PHE A 154 8.18 11.85 -2.31
N TYR A 155 8.75 12.63 -1.39
CA TYR A 155 9.47 13.84 -1.72
C TYR A 155 10.62 14.10 -0.75
N THR A 156 11.61 14.83 -1.23
CA THR A 156 12.73 15.33 -0.44
C THR A 156 13.11 16.73 -0.88
N MET A 157 13.93 17.41 -0.08
CA MET A 157 14.43 18.75 -0.38
C MET A 157 15.94 18.74 -0.48
N ILE A 158 16.45 19.31 -1.55
CA ILE A 158 17.89 19.50 -1.75
C ILE A 158 18.17 20.92 -2.29
N ASN A 159 18.92 21.73 -1.54
CA ASN A 159 19.32 23.08 -1.94
C ASN A 159 18.18 24.00 -2.43
N GLY A 160 16.98 23.90 -1.82
CA GLY A 160 15.79 24.67 -2.21
C GLY A 160 14.87 23.96 -3.20
N THR A 161 15.38 23.00 -3.96
CA THR A 161 14.62 22.19 -4.91
C THR A 161 13.83 21.11 -4.20
N ILE A 162 12.52 21.00 -4.43
CA ILE A 162 11.74 19.81 -4.09
C ILE A 162 11.90 18.78 -5.20
N VAL A 163 12.23 17.54 -4.82
CA VAL A 163 12.29 16.38 -5.71
C VAL A 163 11.23 15.40 -5.25
N PHE A 164 10.40 14.91 -6.15
CA PHE A 164 9.30 13.99 -5.82
C PHE A 164 9.25 12.80 -6.77
N SER A 165 8.72 11.69 -6.27
CA SER A 165 8.59 10.47 -7.08
C SER A 165 7.56 9.51 -6.45
N SER A 166 6.95 8.67 -7.29
CA SER A 166 6.13 7.53 -6.83
C SER A 166 6.91 6.57 -5.93
N GLU A 167 8.22 6.44 -6.12
CA GLU A 167 9.12 5.56 -5.36
C GLU A 167 10.41 6.30 -4.99
N PRO A 168 11.00 6.04 -3.81
CA PRO A 168 12.23 6.72 -3.36
C PRO A 168 13.38 6.68 -4.37
N LYS A 169 13.54 5.54 -5.10
CA LYS A 169 14.59 5.38 -6.12
C LYS A 169 14.55 6.46 -7.21
N GLY A 170 13.37 6.97 -7.55
CA GLY A 170 13.24 8.08 -8.49
C GLY A 170 13.84 9.38 -7.98
N CYS A 171 13.75 9.64 -6.67
CA CYS A 171 14.39 10.82 -6.07
C CYS A 171 15.92 10.70 -6.05
N PHE A 172 16.47 9.49 -5.91
CA PHE A 172 17.93 9.29 -5.90
C PHE A 172 18.60 9.62 -7.25
N CYS A 173 17.84 9.70 -8.34
CA CYS A 173 18.37 10.16 -9.63
C CYS A 173 18.73 11.65 -9.62
N PHE A 174 18.21 12.44 -8.68
CA PHE A 174 18.51 13.86 -8.60
C PHE A 174 19.85 14.10 -7.87
N PRO A 175 20.77 14.94 -8.44
CA PRO A 175 22.09 15.16 -7.87
C PRO A 175 22.06 15.62 -6.42
N GLY A 176 22.85 14.98 -5.56
CA GLY A 176 22.98 15.31 -4.15
C GLY A 176 21.97 14.60 -3.23
N VAL A 177 20.93 13.98 -3.76
CA VAL A 177 20.01 13.13 -2.98
C VAL A 177 20.72 11.80 -2.68
N LYS A 178 20.72 11.39 -1.41
CA LYS A 178 21.47 10.20 -0.94
C LYS A 178 20.58 9.30 -0.10
N ALA A 179 20.89 8.01 -0.12
CA ALA A 179 20.28 7.02 0.76
C ALA A 179 21.02 7.05 2.12
N GLU A 180 20.55 7.90 3.03
CA GLU A 180 21.08 8.02 4.39
C GLU A 180 20.01 7.63 5.40
N LEU A 181 20.38 6.93 6.47
CA LEU A 181 19.52 6.65 7.62
C LEU A 181 20.06 7.36 8.85
N ASP A 182 19.20 8.05 9.56
CA ASP A 182 19.45 8.55 10.91
C ASP A 182 18.81 7.62 11.97
N VAL A 183 18.82 8.04 13.24
CA VAL A 183 18.21 7.31 14.35
C VAL A 183 16.71 7.05 14.09
N ASP A 184 15.98 8.02 13.55
CA ASP A 184 14.55 7.85 13.24
C ASP A 184 14.34 6.84 12.10
N GLY A 185 15.11 6.93 11.01
CA GLY A 185 15.06 5.97 9.90
C GLY A 185 15.40 4.54 10.31
N LEU A 186 16.39 4.36 11.18
CA LEU A 186 16.71 3.05 11.76
C LEU A 186 15.57 2.52 12.64
N ASN A 187 14.94 3.38 13.44
CA ASN A 187 13.78 3.01 14.25
C ASN A 187 12.57 2.61 13.39
N GLU A 188 12.35 3.27 12.25
CA GLU A 188 11.31 2.85 11.30
C GLU A 188 11.52 1.41 10.83
N ILE A 189 12.77 1.00 10.58
CA ILE A 189 13.10 -0.35 10.11
C ILE A 189 13.14 -1.35 11.27
N LEU A 190 13.80 -1.03 12.38
CA LEU A 190 14.12 -1.99 13.44
C LEU A 190 13.07 -2.01 14.56
N SER A 191 12.41 -0.87 14.87
CA SER A 191 11.44 -0.76 15.96
C SER A 191 10.00 -0.94 15.46
N LEU A 192 9.57 -0.28 14.39
CA LEU A 192 8.24 -0.47 13.81
C LEU A 192 8.15 -1.68 12.89
N GLY A 193 9.25 -2.07 12.25
CA GLY A 193 9.32 -3.19 11.34
C GLY A 193 8.76 -2.86 9.96
N PRO A 194 7.91 -3.72 9.34
CA PRO A 194 7.30 -3.43 8.04
C PRO A 194 6.35 -2.23 8.04
N ALA A 195 5.69 -1.91 9.18
CA ALA A 195 4.90 -0.68 9.32
C ALA A 195 5.82 0.54 9.31
N ARG A 196 5.24 1.68 8.90
CA ARG A 196 5.94 2.96 8.87
C ARG A 196 5.08 4.03 9.53
N THR A 197 5.73 4.99 10.16
CA THR A 197 5.04 6.18 10.65
C THR A 197 4.47 6.95 9.46
N PRO A 198 3.16 7.30 9.45
CA PRO A 198 2.57 8.08 8.37
C PRO A 198 3.37 9.36 8.12
N GLY A 199 3.76 9.57 6.87
CA GLY A 199 4.59 10.70 6.46
C GLY A 199 6.11 10.47 6.54
N SER A 200 6.58 9.36 7.15
CA SER A 200 7.99 9.00 7.14
C SER A 200 8.41 8.47 5.77
N GLY A 201 9.46 9.05 5.20
CA GLY A 201 10.12 8.51 4.02
C GLY A 201 11.26 7.54 4.36
N VAL A 202 11.49 7.28 5.64
CA VAL A 202 12.54 6.42 6.22
C VAL A 202 13.94 6.99 6.04
N PHE A 203 14.33 7.37 4.82
CA PHE A 203 15.63 8.00 4.58
C PHE A 203 15.68 9.42 5.16
N TYR A 204 16.84 9.83 5.61
CA TYR A 204 17.05 11.16 6.14
C TYR A 204 16.63 12.26 5.14
N GLY A 205 15.76 13.16 5.60
CA GLY A 205 15.21 14.25 4.76
C GLY A 205 14.15 13.82 3.75
N PHE A 206 13.79 12.53 3.69
CA PHE A 206 12.66 12.07 2.89
C PHE A 206 11.35 12.11 3.66
N HIS A 207 10.30 12.37 2.92
CA HIS A 207 8.93 12.37 3.39
C HIS A 207 8.05 11.58 2.44
N GLU A 208 7.09 10.87 2.97
CA GLU A 208 5.95 10.38 2.21
C GLU A 208 4.80 11.39 2.34
N LEU A 209 4.18 11.80 1.23
CA LEU A 209 3.04 12.71 1.32
C LEU A 209 1.91 12.03 2.08
N LEU A 210 1.40 12.70 3.12
CA LEU A 210 0.35 12.13 3.99
C LEU A 210 -0.92 11.80 3.19
N PRO A 211 -1.58 10.65 3.45
CA PRO A 211 -2.89 10.34 2.90
C PRO A 211 -3.90 11.45 3.17
N GLY A 212 -4.77 11.73 2.20
CA GLY A 212 -5.78 12.77 2.33
C GLY A 212 -5.23 14.20 2.40
N CYS A 213 -3.99 14.42 1.90
CA CYS A 213 -3.34 15.72 1.91
C CYS A 213 -2.88 16.14 0.51
N TYR A 214 -2.69 17.45 0.36
CA TYR A 214 -1.90 18.01 -0.72
C TYR A 214 -0.83 18.99 -0.18
N LEU A 215 0.28 19.08 -0.89
CA LEU A 215 1.41 19.95 -0.58
C LEU A 215 1.59 20.98 -1.70
N THR A 216 1.38 22.26 -1.40
CA THR A 216 1.68 23.36 -2.34
C THR A 216 3.04 23.96 -2.01
N CYS A 217 3.88 24.09 -3.04
CA CYS A 217 5.21 24.68 -2.98
C CYS A 217 5.27 25.92 -3.89
N SER A 218 5.82 27.01 -3.39
CA SER A 218 5.98 28.27 -4.12
C SER A 218 7.18 29.07 -3.59
N VAL A 219 7.44 30.23 -4.16
CA VAL A 219 8.46 31.18 -3.64
C VAL A 219 8.16 31.61 -2.19
N PHE A 220 6.93 31.54 -1.73
CA PHE A 220 6.53 31.88 -0.35
C PHE A 220 6.73 30.72 0.63
N GLY A 221 7.20 29.57 0.18
CA GLY A 221 7.43 28.39 0.98
C GLY A 221 6.46 27.24 0.66
N ARG A 222 6.26 26.38 1.65
CA ARG A 222 5.47 25.14 1.51
C ARG A 222 4.28 25.14 2.46
N LYS A 223 3.14 24.67 1.97
CA LYS A 223 1.92 24.54 2.77
C LYS A 223 1.30 23.15 2.56
N MET A 224 1.28 22.34 3.62
CA MET A 224 0.49 21.12 3.67
C MET A 224 -0.96 21.45 3.99
N THR A 225 -1.89 20.88 3.23
CA THR A 225 -3.33 21.02 3.48
C THR A 225 -3.97 19.64 3.53
N GLN A 226 -4.64 19.32 4.63
CA GLN A 226 -5.42 18.11 4.77
C GLN A 226 -6.83 18.35 4.22
N TYR A 227 -7.23 17.58 3.21
CA TYR A 227 -8.55 17.68 2.59
C TYR A 227 -9.49 16.55 3.03
N PHE A 228 -8.93 15.48 3.58
CA PHE A 228 -9.67 14.35 4.12
C PHE A 228 -8.99 13.81 5.40
N HIS A 229 -9.80 13.48 6.39
CA HIS A 229 -9.42 12.70 7.57
C HIS A 229 -10.60 11.84 8.03
N LEU A 230 -10.30 10.76 8.72
CA LEU A 230 -11.30 9.85 9.25
C LEU A 230 -11.85 10.42 10.56
N GLU A 231 -13.17 10.64 10.60
CA GLU A 231 -13.84 11.26 11.76
C GLU A 231 -14.65 10.25 12.56
N SER A 232 -14.59 10.37 13.89
CA SER A 232 -15.49 9.67 14.80
C SER A 232 -16.84 10.36 14.83
N ARG A 233 -17.90 9.62 14.49
CA ARG A 233 -19.29 10.10 14.48
C ARG A 233 -20.22 9.08 15.13
N PRO A 234 -21.30 9.51 15.81
CA PRO A 234 -22.35 8.61 16.27
C PRO A 234 -22.97 7.85 15.09
N HIS A 235 -23.29 6.59 15.31
CA HIS A 235 -24.00 5.74 14.37
C HIS A 235 -25.48 5.65 14.77
N PHE A 236 -26.39 5.95 13.86
CA PHE A 236 -27.82 6.04 14.14
C PHE A 236 -28.64 5.00 13.37
N ASP A 237 -28.06 4.37 12.33
CA ASP A 237 -28.76 3.39 11.52
C ASP A 237 -29.03 2.13 12.37
N SER A 238 -30.20 1.52 12.23
CA SER A 238 -30.52 0.22 12.82
C SER A 238 -29.57 -0.87 12.26
N TYR A 239 -29.60 -2.05 12.87
CA TYR A 239 -28.76 -3.16 12.39
C TYR A 239 -29.10 -3.55 10.95
N GLU A 240 -30.36 -3.61 10.61
CA GLU A 240 -30.85 -3.96 9.27
C GLU A 240 -30.46 -2.89 8.24
N GLU A 241 -30.65 -1.60 8.54
CA GLU A 241 -30.22 -0.48 7.70
C GLU A 241 -28.70 -0.48 7.53
N THR A 242 -27.95 -0.78 8.59
CA THR A 242 -26.49 -0.88 8.56
C THR A 242 -26.02 -1.99 7.61
N VAL A 243 -26.67 -3.16 7.65
CA VAL A 243 -26.37 -4.28 6.74
C VAL A 243 -26.71 -3.91 5.30
N GLU A 244 -27.87 -3.31 5.04
CA GLU A 244 -28.31 -2.91 3.69
C GLU A 244 -27.36 -1.86 3.10
N LYS A 245 -27.04 -0.82 3.86
CA LYS A 245 -26.16 0.26 3.41
C LYS A 245 -24.72 -0.22 3.20
N THR A 246 -24.23 -1.11 4.06
CA THR A 246 -22.91 -1.73 3.88
C THR A 246 -22.89 -2.59 2.61
N SER A 247 -23.94 -3.38 2.35
CA SER A 247 -24.08 -4.16 1.11
C SER A 247 -24.05 -3.29 -0.13
N PHE A 248 -24.80 -2.17 -0.11
CA PHE A 248 -24.78 -1.19 -1.19
C PHE A 248 -23.38 -0.61 -1.41
N LEU A 249 -22.71 -0.12 -0.34
CA LEU A 249 -21.39 0.52 -0.44
C LEU A 249 -20.32 -0.44 -0.95
N ILE A 250 -20.32 -1.72 -0.51
CA ILE A 250 -19.39 -2.73 -1.01
C ILE A 250 -19.59 -2.97 -2.50
N GLN A 251 -20.84 -3.21 -2.93
CA GLN A 251 -21.13 -3.47 -4.33
C GLN A 251 -20.85 -2.26 -5.22
N ASP A 252 -21.18 -1.04 -4.75
CA ASP A 252 -20.89 0.21 -5.46
C ASP A 252 -19.39 0.42 -5.62
N ALA A 253 -18.60 0.24 -4.55
CA ALA A 253 -17.14 0.36 -4.60
C ALA A 253 -16.52 -0.62 -5.60
N ILE A 254 -16.95 -1.90 -5.58
CA ILE A 254 -16.45 -2.91 -6.53
C ILE A 254 -16.81 -2.53 -7.97
N LYS A 255 -18.08 -2.19 -8.24
CA LYS A 255 -18.55 -1.84 -9.59
C LYS A 255 -17.84 -0.62 -10.16
N ARG A 256 -17.66 0.43 -9.36
CA ARG A 256 -16.92 1.64 -9.79
C ARG A 256 -15.45 1.33 -10.09
N GLN A 257 -14.84 0.42 -9.35
CA GLN A 257 -13.46 0.00 -9.56
C GLN A 257 -13.27 -1.01 -10.71
N MET A 258 -14.33 -1.46 -11.36
CA MET A 258 -14.24 -2.28 -12.58
C MET A 258 -14.00 -1.47 -13.86
N VAL A 259 -14.01 -0.13 -13.80
CA VAL A 259 -13.77 0.73 -14.98
C VAL A 259 -12.41 0.41 -15.60
N SER A 260 -12.40 -0.03 -16.87
CA SER A 260 -11.18 -0.43 -17.58
C SER A 260 -11.48 -0.66 -19.07
N ASP A 261 -10.59 -0.21 -19.96
CA ASP A 261 -10.62 -0.53 -21.39
C ASP A 261 -9.85 -1.83 -21.70
N VAL A 262 -9.19 -2.43 -20.70
CA VAL A 262 -8.48 -3.70 -20.80
C VAL A 262 -9.15 -4.77 -19.91
N PRO A 263 -8.93 -6.08 -20.18
CA PRO A 263 -9.48 -7.14 -19.33
C PRO A 263 -9.06 -7.02 -17.87
N ILE A 264 -10.01 -7.27 -16.98
CA ILE A 264 -9.78 -7.32 -15.52
C ILE A 264 -9.84 -8.76 -15.01
N CYS A 265 -9.13 -9.03 -13.93
CA CYS A 265 -9.21 -10.29 -13.18
C CYS A 265 -9.40 -10.04 -11.68
N THR A 266 -9.54 -11.11 -10.89
CA THR A 266 -9.59 -11.01 -9.43
C THR A 266 -8.68 -12.05 -8.77
N PHE A 267 -8.14 -11.71 -7.58
CA PHE A 267 -7.53 -12.70 -6.70
C PHE A 267 -8.61 -13.39 -5.89
N LEU A 268 -8.56 -14.73 -5.83
CA LEU A 268 -9.58 -15.57 -5.21
C LEU A 268 -8.94 -16.56 -4.23
N SER A 269 -9.08 -16.32 -2.93
CA SER A 269 -8.58 -17.21 -1.86
C SER A 269 -9.65 -18.12 -1.25
N GLY A 270 -10.90 -18.02 -1.71
CA GLY A 270 -12.04 -18.70 -1.09
C GLY A 270 -12.41 -18.17 0.32
N GLY A 271 -11.80 -17.06 0.76
CA GLY A 271 -12.26 -16.29 1.92
C GLY A 271 -13.39 -15.34 1.55
N VAL A 272 -14.17 -14.87 2.52
CA VAL A 272 -15.32 -13.99 2.28
C VAL A 272 -14.94 -12.73 1.49
N ASP A 273 -13.81 -12.13 1.79
CA ASP A 273 -13.35 -10.85 1.22
C ASP A 273 -13.13 -10.93 -0.29
N SER A 274 -12.24 -11.82 -0.73
CA SER A 274 -11.93 -12.05 -2.14
C SER A 274 -13.13 -12.61 -2.91
N SER A 275 -13.95 -13.44 -2.24
CA SER A 275 -15.13 -14.05 -2.85
C SER A 275 -16.23 -13.04 -3.16
N VAL A 276 -16.46 -12.04 -2.29
CA VAL A 276 -17.42 -10.95 -2.54
C VAL A 276 -16.97 -10.11 -3.74
N VAL A 277 -15.69 -9.74 -3.80
CA VAL A 277 -15.15 -8.99 -4.95
C VAL A 277 -15.36 -9.79 -6.24
N SER A 278 -14.96 -11.06 -6.25
CA SER A 278 -15.10 -11.92 -7.43
C SER A 278 -16.57 -12.14 -7.83
N ALA A 279 -17.48 -12.30 -6.85
CA ALA A 279 -18.90 -12.50 -7.13
C ALA A 279 -19.55 -11.29 -7.80
N VAL A 280 -19.27 -10.09 -7.31
CA VAL A 280 -19.79 -8.85 -7.91
C VAL A 280 -19.20 -8.66 -9.31
N CYS A 281 -17.88 -8.86 -9.48
CA CYS A 281 -17.21 -8.75 -10.78
C CYS A 281 -17.80 -9.76 -11.79
N ALA A 282 -17.97 -11.01 -11.40
CA ALA A 282 -18.53 -12.05 -12.26
C ALA A 282 -19.97 -11.71 -12.69
N ALA A 283 -20.82 -11.23 -11.75
CA ALA A 283 -22.19 -10.82 -12.03
C ALA A 283 -22.25 -9.64 -13.03
N GLU A 284 -21.37 -8.65 -12.91
CA GLU A 284 -21.34 -7.49 -13.82
C GLU A 284 -20.78 -7.89 -15.21
N LEU A 285 -19.73 -8.73 -15.29
CA LEU A 285 -19.19 -9.21 -16.57
C LEU A 285 -20.17 -10.12 -17.31
N LYS A 286 -20.94 -10.93 -16.58
CA LYS A 286 -21.98 -11.80 -17.19
C LYS A 286 -23.06 -11.00 -17.92
N LYS A 287 -23.40 -9.78 -17.46
CA LYS A 287 -24.33 -8.89 -18.16
C LYS A 287 -23.80 -8.43 -19.53
N GLN A 288 -22.46 -8.50 -19.70
CA GLN A 288 -21.75 -8.17 -20.94
C GLN A 288 -21.36 -9.43 -21.74
N GLU A 289 -21.89 -10.60 -21.37
CA GLU A 289 -21.56 -11.90 -21.97
C GLU A 289 -20.06 -12.25 -21.86
N LYS A 290 -19.38 -11.72 -20.83
CA LYS A 290 -17.97 -11.97 -20.51
C LYS A 290 -17.83 -12.85 -19.30
N LYS A 291 -16.78 -13.66 -19.28
CA LYS A 291 -16.39 -14.52 -18.15
C LYS A 291 -15.31 -13.85 -17.32
N LEU A 292 -15.39 -13.98 -16.00
CA LEU A 292 -14.35 -13.47 -15.10
C LEU A 292 -13.16 -14.43 -15.06
N THR A 293 -11.94 -13.89 -15.22
CA THR A 293 -10.71 -14.62 -14.91
C THR A 293 -10.35 -14.44 -13.45
N THR A 294 -10.02 -15.53 -12.76
CA THR A 294 -9.66 -15.52 -11.33
C THR A 294 -8.34 -16.24 -11.12
N PHE A 295 -7.53 -15.78 -10.16
CA PHE A 295 -6.26 -16.38 -9.80
C PHE A 295 -6.22 -16.72 -8.32
N SER A 296 -5.68 -17.89 -7.98
CA SER A 296 -5.32 -18.28 -6.61
C SER A 296 -3.88 -18.74 -6.54
N PHE A 297 -3.37 -18.72 -5.33
CA PHE A 297 -1.96 -18.86 -5.06
C PHE A 297 -1.70 -19.86 -3.93
N ASP A 298 -0.69 -20.72 -4.10
CA ASP A 298 -0.18 -21.64 -3.07
C ASP A 298 1.32 -21.91 -3.28
N PHE A 299 1.90 -22.77 -2.47
CA PHE A 299 3.27 -23.24 -2.57
C PHE A 299 3.33 -24.70 -2.99
N ILE A 300 4.32 -25.06 -3.80
CA ILE A 300 4.56 -26.44 -4.23
C ILE A 300 4.73 -27.35 -2.99
N ASP A 301 4.03 -28.49 -3.02
CA ASP A 301 4.02 -29.48 -1.93
C ASP A 301 3.45 -28.98 -0.59
N ASN A 302 2.76 -27.82 -0.57
CA ASN A 302 2.24 -27.26 0.68
C ASN A 302 1.23 -28.20 1.37
N ASP A 303 0.46 -28.97 0.61
CA ASP A 303 -0.47 -30.00 1.08
C ASP A 303 0.23 -31.10 1.89
N LYS A 304 1.46 -31.47 1.55
CA LYS A 304 2.25 -32.51 2.27
C LYS A 304 2.71 -32.06 3.66
N TYR A 305 2.95 -30.76 3.82
CA TYR A 305 3.51 -30.19 5.05
C TYR A 305 2.50 -29.43 5.88
N PHE A 306 1.32 -29.13 5.32
CA PHE A 306 0.27 -28.41 6.02
C PHE A 306 -0.18 -29.15 7.28
N LYS A 307 -0.24 -28.40 8.39
CA LYS A 307 -0.84 -28.85 9.66
C LYS A 307 -1.87 -27.83 10.11
N ALA A 308 -3.12 -28.27 10.19
CA ALA A 308 -4.18 -27.43 10.71
C ALA A 308 -3.87 -26.95 12.13
N ASN A 309 -4.13 -25.68 12.39
CA ASN A 309 -3.99 -25.07 13.71
C ASN A 309 -5.14 -24.09 13.96
N SER A 310 -5.19 -23.49 15.15
CA SER A 310 -6.26 -22.57 15.52
C SER A 310 -6.30 -21.31 14.63
N PHE A 311 -5.18 -20.97 14.00
CA PHE A 311 -5.02 -19.79 13.15
C PHE A 311 -5.32 -20.10 11.67
N GLN A 312 -4.88 -21.26 11.17
CA GLN A 312 -5.19 -21.76 9.84
C GLN A 312 -5.83 -23.16 9.94
N PRO A 313 -7.16 -23.23 10.08
CA PRO A 313 -7.85 -24.50 10.35
C PRO A 313 -8.01 -25.39 9.11
N SER A 314 -7.84 -24.84 7.91
CA SER A 314 -8.03 -25.54 6.64
C SER A 314 -7.17 -24.92 5.54
N GLN A 315 -6.89 -25.71 4.51
CA GLN A 315 -6.32 -25.21 3.26
C GLN A 315 -7.36 -24.38 2.49
N ASP A 316 -6.91 -23.50 1.60
CA ASP A 316 -7.76 -22.60 0.82
C ASP A 316 -8.39 -23.31 -0.40
N ARG A 317 -7.67 -24.23 -1.03
CA ARG A 317 -8.04 -24.86 -2.31
C ARG A 317 -9.48 -25.41 -2.38
N PRO A 318 -9.99 -26.16 -1.39
CA PRO A 318 -11.37 -26.65 -1.44
C PRO A 318 -12.44 -25.54 -1.50
N TYR A 319 -12.16 -24.39 -0.91
CA TYR A 319 -13.06 -23.23 -0.94
C TYR A 319 -12.91 -22.44 -2.24
N VAL A 320 -11.70 -22.39 -2.79
CA VAL A 320 -11.47 -21.84 -4.13
C VAL A 320 -12.24 -22.65 -5.17
N ASP A 321 -12.14 -24.00 -5.16
CA ASP A 321 -12.86 -24.88 -6.09
C ASP A 321 -14.38 -24.65 -6.05
N LYS A 322 -14.94 -24.47 -4.85
CA LYS A 322 -16.36 -24.14 -4.66
C LYS A 322 -16.72 -22.81 -5.30
N MET A 323 -15.90 -21.79 -5.06
CA MET A 323 -16.14 -20.47 -5.64
C MET A 323 -15.98 -20.47 -7.16
N VAL A 324 -14.98 -21.14 -7.71
CA VAL A 324 -14.78 -21.30 -9.15
C VAL A 324 -16.03 -21.91 -9.80
N SER A 325 -16.56 -22.98 -9.20
CA SER A 325 -17.79 -23.62 -9.68
C SER A 325 -19.01 -22.72 -9.56
N PHE A 326 -19.13 -21.97 -8.46
CA PHE A 326 -20.25 -21.05 -8.22
C PHE A 326 -20.25 -19.87 -9.18
N LEU A 327 -19.08 -19.29 -9.44
CA LEU A 327 -18.90 -18.13 -10.32
C LEU A 327 -18.88 -18.49 -11.81
N ASP A 328 -18.69 -19.77 -12.13
CA ASP A 328 -18.32 -20.22 -13.49
C ASP A 328 -17.14 -19.41 -14.06
N SER A 329 -16.09 -19.19 -13.24
CA SER A 329 -14.93 -18.38 -13.62
C SER A 329 -13.89 -19.18 -14.40
N ASP A 330 -13.11 -18.49 -15.23
CA ASP A 330 -11.87 -19.03 -15.80
C ASP A 330 -10.77 -18.90 -14.74
N HIS A 331 -10.34 -20.03 -14.16
CA HIS A 331 -9.52 -20.01 -12.97
C HIS A 331 -8.14 -20.59 -13.19
N HIS A 332 -7.12 -19.88 -12.67
CA HIS A 332 -5.72 -20.28 -12.71
C HIS A 332 -5.16 -20.46 -11.31
N TYR A 333 -4.61 -21.64 -11.03
CA TYR A 333 -3.83 -21.92 -9.81
C TYR A 333 -2.36 -21.65 -10.08
N LEU A 334 -1.75 -20.77 -9.29
CA LEU A 334 -0.32 -20.47 -9.36
C LEU A 334 0.38 -21.05 -8.12
N GLU A 335 1.50 -21.73 -8.34
CA GLU A 335 2.26 -22.39 -7.28
C GLU A 335 3.72 -21.92 -7.34
N CYS A 336 4.23 -21.43 -6.20
CA CYS A 336 5.60 -20.95 -6.05
C CYS A 336 6.47 -22.01 -5.36
N ASP A 337 7.66 -22.27 -5.88
CA ASP A 337 8.63 -23.10 -5.17
C ASP A 337 9.41 -22.29 -4.13
N ASN A 338 9.95 -23.00 -3.11
CA ASN A 338 10.63 -22.39 -1.97
C ASN A 338 11.94 -21.69 -2.34
N LYS A 339 12.64 -22.16 -3.39
CA LYS A 339 13.88 -21.52 -3.84
C LYS A 339 13.56 -20.21 -4.53
N MET A 340 12.57 -20.21 -5.43
CA MET A 340 12.07 -19.01 -6.10
C MET A 340 11.61 -17.97 -5.09
N GLN A 341 10.82 -18.37 -4.08
CA GLN A 341 10.39 -17.48 -3.01
C GLN A 341 11.58 -16.82 -2.28
N ALA A 342 12.63 -17.60 -1.98
CA ALA A 342 13.83 -17.09 -1.33
C ALA A 342 14.67 -16.18 -2.24
N ASP A 343 14.68 -16.41 -3.55
CA ASP A 343 15.36 -15.56 -4.53
C ASP A 343 14.63 -14.21 -4.71
N LEU A 344 13.31 -14.22 -4.66
CA LEU A 344 12.45 -13.03 -4.78
C LEU A 344 12.47 -12.12 -3.54
N LEU A 345 13.06 -12.54 -2.41
CA LEU A 345 13.26 -11.67 -1.23
C LEU A 345 14.00 -10.38 -1.58
N TYR A 346 14.96 -10.46 -2.45
CA TYR A 346 15.77 -9.31 -2.87
C TYR A 346 15.00 -8.41 -3.86
N ARG A 347 14.27 -9.01 -4.80
CA ARG A 347 13.42 -8.27 -5.73
C ARG A 347 12.26 -7.54 -5.02
N SER A 348 11.75 -8.09 -3.92
CA SER A 348 10.74 -7.38 -3.14
C SER A 348 11.31 -6.13 -2.44
N VAL A 349 12.59 -6.13 -2.08
CA VAL A 349 13.30 -4.90 -1.64
C VAL A 349 13.45 -3.92 -2.80
N ASP A 350 13.79 -4.39 -4.01
CA ASP A 350 13.83 -3.52 -5.20
C ASP A 350 12.46 -2.89 -5.52
N ALA A 351 11.37 -3.62 -5.28
CA ALA A 351 10.01 -3.10 -5.43
C ALA A 351 9.68 -2.04 -4.38
N HIS A 352 10.14 -2.17 -3.14
CA HIS A 352 9.78 -1.28 -2.02
C HIS A 352 10.80 -0.17 -1.75
N ASP A 353 12.03 -0.28 -2.25
CA ASP A 353 13.21 0.52 -1.87
C ASP A 353 13.59 0.41 -0.39
N LEU A 354 13.03 -0.54 0.33
CA LEU A 354 13.13 -0.73 1.78
C LEU A 354 12.93 -2.21 2.13
N PRO A 355 13.40 -2.68 3.29
CA PRO A 355 12.96 -3.95 3.85
C PRO A 355 11.44 -3.95 4.06
N CYS A 356 10.78 -5.04 3.72
CA CYS A 356 9.32 -5.16 3.66
C CYS A 356 8.79 -6.38 4.44
N MET A 357 7.59 -6.91 4.14
CA MET A 357 7.02 -8.04 4.88
C MET A 357 7.68 -9.40 4.53
N ALA A 358 8.99 -9.39 4.33
CA ALA A 358 9.81 -10.58 4.12
C ALA A 358 9.26 -11.50 3.00
N ASP A 359 9.07 -12.79 3.32
CA ASP A 359 8.62 -13.81 2.38
C ASP A 359 7.15 -13.67 1.95
N ILE A 360 6.36 -12.90 2.70
CA ILE A 360 4.98 -12.58 2.31
C ILE A 360 4.99 -11.71 1.06
N ASP A 361 5.89 -10.72 1.02
CA ASP A 361 6.01 -9.83 -0.15
C ASP A 361 6.70 -10.52 -1.33
N SER A 362 7.71 -11.37 -1.07
CA SER A 362 8.38 -12.10 -2.14
C SER A 362 7.45 -13.08 -2.85
N SER A 363 6.56 -13.75 -2.11
CA SER A 363 5.56 -14.63 -2.71
C SER A 363 4.49 -13.85 -3.49
N LEU A 364 4.05 -12.70 -2.97
CA LEU A 364 3.13 -11.81 -3.69
C LEU A 364 3.78 -11.25 -4.96
N GLN A 365 5.09 -10.97 -4.93
CA GLN A 365 5.86 -10.53 -6.10
C GLN A 365 5.81 -11.57 -7.23
N TYR A 366 6.04 -12.85 -6.90
CA TYR A 366 5.91 -13.95 -7.87
C TYR A 366 4.49 -14.00 -8.46
N PHE A 367 3.49 -13.93 -7.58
CA PHE A 367 2.10 -14.00 -7.98
C PHE A 367 1.70 -12.85 -8.93
N CYS A 368 2.08 -11.64 -8.60
CA CYS A 368 1.82 -10.48 -9.46
C CYS A 368 2.54 -10.56 -10.80
N GLU A 369 3.77 -11.08 -10.83
CA GLU A 369 4.54 -11.29 -12.06
C GLU A 369 3.85 -12.27 -12.99
N GLU A 370 3.40 -13.42 -12.49
CA GLU A 370 2.68 -14.42 -13.29
C GLU A 370 1.35 -13.87 -13.86
N VAL A 371 0.59 -13.15 -13.05
CA VAL A 371 -0.69 -12.55 -13.48
C VAL A 371 -0.48 -11.45 -14.52
N SER A 372 0.59 -10.69 -14.41
CA SER A 372 0.90 -9.58 -15.32
C SER A 372 1.16 -10.03 -16.77
N HIS A 373 1.52 -11.29 -17.00
CA HIS A 373 1.69 -11.85 -18.33
C HIS A 373 0.39 -11.88 -19.15
N SER A 374 -0.77 -11.84 -18.50
CA SER A 374 -2.08 -11.92 -19.16
C SER A 374 -3.03 -10.75 -18.83
N HIS A 375 -2.87 -10.09 -17.70
CA HIS A 375 -3.76 -9.03 -17.22
C HIS A 375 -2.97 -7.81 -16.72
N LYS A 376 -3.53 -6.61 -16.93
CA LYS A 376 -2.99 -5.35 -16.42
C LYS A 376 -3.72 -4.85 -15.17
N VAL A 377 -4.91 -5.38 -14.88
CA VAL A 377 -5.76 -4.92 -13.77
C VAL A 377 -6.28 -6.10 -12.97
N VAL A 378 -6.11 -6.06 -11.66
CA VAL A 378 -6.66 -7.04 -10.73
C VAL A 378 -7.42 -6.35 -9.58
N LEU A 379 -8.62 -6.86 -9.24
CA LEU A 379 -9.33 -6.45 -8.04
C LEU A 379 -9.07 -7.45 -6.92
N THR A 380 -8.83 -6.95 -5.70
CA THR A 380 -8.45 -7.77 -4.54
C THR A 380 -9.38 -7.58 -3.36
N GLY A 381 -9.41 -8.55 -2.45
CA GLY A 381 -10.11 -8.46 -1.17
C GLY A 381 -9.30 -7.78 -0.06
N GLU A 382 -8.18 -7.12 -0.38
CA GLU A 382 -7.33 -6.45 0.60
C GLU A 382 -8.09 -5.34 1.35
N CYS A 383 -7.68 -5.03 2.56
CA CYS A 383 -8.27 -4.04 3.48
C CYS A 383 -9.60 -4.44 4.15
N ALA A 384 -10.24 -5.55 3.78
CA ALA A 384 -11.47 -5.98 4.44
C ALA A 384 -11.28 -6.32 5.93
N ASP A 385 -10.17 -6.95 6.29
CA ASP A 385 -9.86 -7.27 7.69
C ASP A 385 -9.63 -6.01 8.53
N GLU A 386 -8.97 -5.02 7.96
CA GLU A 386 -8.66 -3.74 8.58
C GLU A 386 -9.93 -2.95 8.89
N VAL A 387 -10.83 -2.91 7.93
CA VAL A 387 -12.06 -2.11 7.98
C VAL A 387 -13.13 -2.78 8.83
N PHE A 388 -13.31 -4.09 8.71
CA PHE A 388 -14.36 -4.85 9.39
C PHE A 388 -13.90 -5.56 10.68
N GLY A 389 -12.67 -5.36 11.14
CA GLY A 389 -12.18 -5.91 12.40
C GLY A 389 -11.91 -7.40 12.35
N GLY A 390 -11.24 -7.88 11.29
CA GLY A 390 -10.96 -9.31 11.08
C GLY A 390 -9.80 -9.88 11.89
N TYR A 391 -9.04 -9.08 12.61
CA TYR A 391 -7.84 -9.51 13.33
C TYR A 391 -8.07 -9.81 14.81
N PRO A 392 -7.25 -10.66 15.44
CA PRO A 392 -7.38 -11.04 16.86
C PRO A 392 -7.35 -9.85 17.82
N TRP A 393 -6.62 -8.81 17.51
CA TRP A 393 -6.49 -7.63 18.37
C TRP A 393 -7.75 -6.78 18.48
N PHE A 394 -8.77 -7.03 17.66
CA PHE A 394 -10.10 -6.46 17.86
C PHE A 394 -10.97 -7.27 18.82
N HIS A 395 -10.59 -8.54 19.10
CA HIS A 395 -11.42 -9.52 19.82
C HIS A 395 -10.84 -9.92 21.18
N ARG A 396 -9.51 -9.81 21.37
CA ARG A 396 -8.82 -10.23 22.59
C ARG A 396 -8.58 -9.04 23.49
N GLU A 397 -9.07 -9.13 24.73
CA GLU A 397 -9.02 -8.03 25.69
C GLU A 397 -7.59 -7.64 26.05
N GLU A 398 -6.68 -8.63 26.20
CA GLU A 398 -5.26 -8.37 26.47
C GLU A 398 -4.58 -7.55 25.36
N MET A 399 -5.02 -7.70 24.12
CA MET A 399 -4.49 -6.93 22.98
C MET A 399 -5.14 -5.55 22.87
N LEU A 400 -6.42 -5.43 23.22
CA LEU A 400 -7.14 -4.16 23.27
C LEU A 400 -6.55 -3.20 24.30
N ASN A 401 -6.04 -3.72 25.42
CA ASN A 401 -5.54 -2.95 26.55
C ASN A 401 -3.99 -2.91 26.59
N SER A 402 -3.31 -3.31 25.52
CA SER A 402 -1.84 -3.42 25.49
C SER A 402 -1.10 -2.08 25.65
N GLY A 403 -1.73 -0.94 25.34
CA GLY A 403 -1.09 0.38 25.38
C GLY A 403 0.02 0.59 24.36
N THR A 404 0.08 -0.27 23.33
CA THR A 404 1.02 -0.22 22.22
C THR A 404 0.37 -0.72 20.93
N PHE A 405 1.12 -0.76 19.83
CA PHE A 405 0.63 -1.32 18.57
C PHE A 405 0.34 -2.82 18.71
N PRO A 406 -0.91 -3.29 18.54
CA PRO A 406 -1.29 -4.66 18.87
C PRO A 406 -0.67 -5.72 17.95
N TRP A 407 -0.19 -5.34 16.77
CA TRP A 407 0.52 -6.24 15.84
C TRP A 407 2.02 -6.35 16.11
N THR A 408 2.55 -5.59 17.06
CA THR A 408 3.94 -5.66 17.53
C THR A 408 4.01 -5.37 19.04
N PRO A 409 3.45 -6.26 19.88
CA PRO A 409 3.26 -5.99 21.31
C PRO A 409 4.58 -5.99 22.11
N SER A 410 5.66 -6.54 21.54
CA SER A 410 6.98 -6.60 22.17
C SER A 410 8.09 -6.38 21.16
N LEU A 411 9.09 -5.60 21.53
CA LEU A 411 10.32 -5.39 20.77
C LEU A 411 11.42 -6.42 21.11
N THR A 412 11.26 -7.20 22.18
CA THR A 412 12.26 -8.15 22.66
C THR A 412 12.79 -9.07 21.56
N PRO A 413 11.94 -9.67 20.67
CA PRO A 413 12.43 -10.55 19.62
C PRO A 413 13.41 -9.86 18.65
N ARG A 414 13.26 -8.57 18.43
CA ARG A 414 14.16 -7.79 17.56
C ARG A 414 15.38 -7.30 18.32
N LYS A 415 15.20 -6.76 19.52
CA LYS A 415 16.27 -6.21 20.36
C LYS A 415 17.36 -7.24 20.67
N VAL A 416 16.97 -8.49 20.96
CA VAL A 416 17.93 -9.56 21.30
C VAL A 416 18.92 -9.89 20.19
N LEU A 417 18.60 -9.57 18.95
CA LEU A 417 19.48 -9.82 17.79
C LEU A 417 20.40 -8.62 17.48
N LEU A 418 20.16 -7.47 18.07
CA LEU A 418 20.92 -6.24 17.84
C LEU A 418 22.02 -6.08 18.88
N LYS A 419 23.05 -5.30 18.55
CA LYS A 419 24.08 -4.88 19.52
C LYS A 419 23.48 -4.01 20.62
N ASP A 420 23.98 -4.16 21.83
CA ASP A 420 23.48 -3.42 23.01
C ASP A 420 23.65 -1.90 22.83
N ASP A 421 24.79 -1.43 22.35
CA ASP A 421 25.08 -0.02 22.09
C ASP A 421 24.11 0.59 21.04
N LEU A 422 23.75 -0.18 20.02
CA LEU A 422 22.75 0.23 19.05
C LEU A 422 21.36 0.32 19.68
N VAL A 423 20.94 -0.66 20.46
CA VAL A 423 19.65 -0.66 21.17
C VAL A 423 19.55 0.55 22.11
N GLU A 424 20.63 0.87 22.83
CA GLU A 424 20.71 2.05 23.69
C GLU A 424 20.60 3.34 22.87
N SER A 425 21.31 3.48 21.75
CA SER A 425 21.29 4.69 20.91
C SER A 425 19.95 4.92 20.24
N LEU A 426 19.21 3.86 19.89
CA LEU A 426 17.92 3.95 19.20
C LEU A 426 16.76 4.30 20.14
N HIS A 427 16.86 4.07 21.45
CA HIS A 427 15.75 4.26 22.39
C HIS A 427 14.44 3.63 21.90
N MET A 428 14.50 2.38 21.43
CA MET A 428 13.46 1.71 20.64
C MET A 428 12.08 1.72 21.31
N ASP A 429 12.01 1.47 22.62
CA ASP A 429 10.73 1.45 23.35
C ASP A 429 10.11 2.84 23.46
N GLU A 430 10.92 3.86 23.73
CA GLU A 430 10.50 5.26 23.80
C GLU A 430 10.04 5.76 22.43
N TYR A 431 10.73 5.36 21.36
CA TYR A 431 10.35 5.70 20.01
C TYR A 431 8.95 5.15 19.67
N VAL A 432 8.75 3.83 19.85
CA VAL A 432 7.45 3.18 19.58
C VAL A 432 6.34 3.80 20.43
N LYS A 433 6.61 4.04 21.74
CA LYS A 433 5.63 4.67 22.63
C LYS A 433 5.27 6.09 22.20
N LYS A 434 6.24 6.92 21.83
CA LYS A 434 6.03 8.28 21.32
C LYS A 434 5.13 8.27 20.06
N ILE A 435 5.41 7.38 19.09
CA ILE A 435 4.61 7.27 17.87
C ILE A 435 3.19 6.78 18.20
N TYR A 436 3.05 5.79 19.10
CA TYR A 436 1.74 5.30 19.54
C TYR A 436 0.93 6.40 20.22
N ASP A 437 1.49 7.06 21.26
CA ASP A 437 0.79 8.08 22.03
C ASP A 437 0.35 9.27 21.15
N ARG A 438 1.23 9.71 20.24
CA ARG A 438 0.88 10.74 19.24
C ARG A 438 -0.30 10.29 18.39
N SER A 439 -0.25 9.07 17.86
CA SER A 439 -1.26 8.58 16.93
C SER A 439 -2.63 8.37 17.57
N VAL A 440 -2.68 7.90 18.82
CA VAL A 440 -3.97 7.78 19.54
C VAL A 440 -4.54 9.14 19.95
N SER A 441 -3.70 10.18 20.06
CA SER A 441 -4.16 11.54 20.36
C SER A 441 -4.80 12.25 19.16
N GLU A 442 -4.59 11.75 17.95
CA GLU A 442 -5.18 12.32 16.72
C GLU A 442 -6.68 12.00 16.58
N ILE A 443 -7.18 10.97 17.29
CA ILE A 443 -8.56 10.55 17.16
C ILE A 443 -9.48 11.17 18.19
N ASN A 444 -10.60 11.71 17.73
CA ASN A 444 -11.67 12.15 18.62
C ASN A 444 -12.49 10.96 19.12
N VAL A 445 -12.56 10.77 20.43
CA VAL A 445 -13.37 9.75 21.11
C VAL A 445 -14.77 10.30 21.32
N LEU A 446 -15.80 9.47 21.18
CA LEU A 446 -17.16 9.91 21.44
C LEU A 446 -17.45 9.87 22.95
N PRO A 447 -18.05 10.92 23.52
CA PRO A 447 -18.30 11.00 24.97
C PRO A 447 -19.20 9.90 25.53
N SER A 448 -20.01 9.25 24.65
CA SER A 448 -20.93 8.17 25.02
C SER A 448 -20.31 6.77 24.99
N GLU A 449 -19.06 6.63 24.53
CA GLU A 449 -18.39 5.33 24.43
C GLU A 449 -17.88 4.84 25.79
N SER A 450 -18.05 3.54 26.04
CA SER A 450 -17.36 2.86 27.12
C SER A 450 -15.84 2.81 26.87
N GLU A 451 -15.06 2.52 27.90
CA GLU A 451 -13.60 2.43 27.79
C GLU A 451 -13.20 1.37 26.73
N ILE A 452 -13.88 0.21 26.70
CA ILE A 452 -13.58 -0.84 25.74
C ILE A 452 -13.91 -0.44 24.30
N GLU A 453 -14.99 0.30 24.07
CA GLU A 453 -15.34 0.84 22.75
C GLU A 453 -14.37 1.92 22.31
N THR A 454 -13.97 2.80 23.22
CA THR A 454 -12.90 3.78 23.02
C THR A 454 -11.60 3.12 22.58
N ASN A 455 -11.18 2.04 23.24
CA ASN A 455 -9.97 1.31 22.87
C ASN A 455 -10.10 0.61 21.51
N ARG A 456 -11.27 0.04 21.19
CA ARG A 456 -11.54 -0.53 19.86
C ARG A 456 -11.48 0.54 18.76
N ARG A 457 -12.03 1.73 19.01
CA ARG A 457 -11.96 2.85 18.06
C ARG A 457 -10.51 3.30 17.85
N ARG A 458 -9.72 3.43 18.92
CA ARG A 458 -8.28 3.74 18.84
C ARG A 458 -7.53 2.70 18.02
N ILE A 459 -7.73 1.42 18.31
CA ILE A 459 -7.11 0.32 17.56
C ILE A 459 -7.60 0.29 16.11
N GLY A 460 -8.87 0.53 15.85
CA GLY A 460 -9.41 0.66 14.50
C GLY A 460 -8.73 1.79 13.71
N TYR A 461 -8.55 2.94 14.34
CA TYR A 461 -7.84 4.06 13.74
C TYR A 461 -6.37 3.74 13.45
N LEU A 462 -5.65 3.22 14.45
CA LEU A 462 -4.25 2.80 14.28
C LEU A 462 -4.11 1.73 13.18
N ASN A 463 -5.07 0.80 13.13
CA ASN A 463 -5.07 -0.25 12.12
C ASN A 463 -5.18 0.32 10.70
N ILE A 464 -6.04 1.32 10.49
CA ILE A 464 -6.18 2.02 9.20
C ILE A 464 -4.94 2.88 8.89
N ARG A 465 -4.39 3.57 9.90
CA ARG A 465 -3.26 4.51 9.72
C ARG A 465 -1.90 3.85 9.56
N PHE A 466 -1.71 2.63 10.06
CA PHE A 466 -0.41 1.92 10.02
C PHE A 466 -0.52 0.57 9.32
N PHE A 467 -1.33 -0.35 9.84
CA PHE A 467 -1.34 -1.73 9.32
C PHE A 467 -1.94 -1.80 7.91
N MET A 468 -3.07 -1.14 7.67
CA MET A 468 -3.67 -1.03 6.33
C MET A 468 -2.72 -0.31 5.36
N GLN A 469 -2.02 0.75 5.81
CA GLN A 469 -1.01 1.42 4.98
C GLN A 469 0.12 0.49 4.57
N THR A 470 0.58 -0.38 5.48
CA THR A 470 1.58 -1.40 5.15
C THR A 470 1.07 -2.34 4.06
N LEU A 471 -0.19 -2.77 4.13
CA LEU A 471 -0.78 -3.69 3.15
C LEU A 471 -1.08 -2.99 1.81
N LEU A 472 -1.53 -1.75 1.84
CA LEU A 472 -1.74 -0.94 0.62
C LEU A 472 -0.41 -0.70 -0.11
N ASN A 473 0.63 -0.34 0.64
CA ASN A 473 1.97 -0.13 0.09
C ASN A 473 2.53 -1.44 -0.48
N ARG A 474 2.40 -2.55 0.28
CA ARG A 474 2.74 -3.89 -0.22
C ARG A 474 2.04 -4.19 -1.53
N MET A 475 0.72 -4.02 -1.59
CA MET A 475 -0.07 -4.37 -2.76
C MET A 475 0.32 -3.51 -3.97
N ASP A 476 0.41 -2.18 -3.83
CA ASP A 476 0.80 -1.29 -4.93
C ASP A 476 2.23 -1.54 -5.40
N ARG A 477 3.19 -1.61 -4.46
CA ARG A 477 4.62 -1.72 -4.82
C ARG A 477 4.95 -3.05 -5.49
N THR A 478 4.45 -4.19 -4.96
CA THR A 478 4.71 -5.51 -5.56
C THR A 478 3.98 -5.69 -6.88
N SER A 479 2.72 -5.30 -6.98
CA SER A 479 1.96 -5.45 -8.23
C SER A 479 2.51 -4.55 -9.33
N MET A 480 2.81 -3.28 -9.01
CA MET A 480 3.34 -2.33 -9.97
C MET A 480 4.78 -2.63 -10.39
N PHE A 481 5.56 -3.31 -9.57
CA PHE A 481 6.89 -3.79 -9.98
C PHE A 481 6.81 -4.79 -11.14
N SER A 482 5.65 -5.39 -11.35
CA SER A 482 5.36 -6.29 -12.47
C SER A 482 4.46 -5.66 -13.55
N GLY A 483 4.14 -4.36 -13.46
CA GLY A 483 3.22 -3.71 -14.39
C GLY A 483 1.77 -4.20 -14.26
N LEU A 484 1.34 -4.57 -13.06
CA LEU A 484 -0.01 -4.99 -12.73
C LEU A 484 -0.67 -3.97 -11.79
N GLU A 485 -1.82 -3.43 -12.16
CA GLU A 485 -2.60 -2.54 -11.31
C GLU A 485 -3.48 -3.31 -10.35
N ALA A 486 -3.17 -3.30 -9.06
CA ALA A 486 -4.07 -3.80 -8.03
C ALA A 486 -5.04 -2.71 -7.54
N ARG A 487 -6.33 -3.03 -7.56
CA ARG A 487 -7.42 -2.21 -7.02
C ARG A 487 -7.96 -2.82 -5.73
N VAL A 488 -8.34 -1.96 -4.81
CA VAL A 488 -8.66 -2.33 -3.41
C VAL A 488 -10.03 -1.78 -2.99
N PRO A 489 -11.14 -2.40 -3.44
CA PRO A 489 -12.49 -1.89 -3.20
C PRO A 489 -12.84 -1.66 -1.72
N PHE A 490 -12.24 -2.43 -0.79
CA PHE A 490 -12.44 -2.24 0.64
C PHE A 490 -11.73 -1.02 1.22
N ALA A 491 -10.79 -0.41 0.48
CA ALA A 491 -10.22 0.90 0.82
C ALA A 491 -11.00 2.08 0.21
N ASP A 492 -12.23 1.85 -0.25
CA ASP A 492 -13.11 2.92 -0.75
C ASP A 492 -13.44 3.93 0.36
N ARG A 493 -13.32 5.22 0.04
CA ARG A 493 -13.50 6.31 1.01
C ARG A 493 -14.87 6.29 1.70
N LYS A 494 -15.95 6.07 0.94
CA LYS A 494 -17.31 6.08 1.47
C LYS A 494 -17.56 4.86 2.35
N LEU A 495 -17.05 3.70 1.93
CA LEU A 495 -17.16 2.46 2.67
C LEU A 495 -16.40 2.54 4.00
N VAL A 496 -15.12 2.94 3.97
CA VAL A 496 -14.29 3.01 5.18
C VAL A 496 -14.85 4.03 6.17
N ASP A 497 -15.24 5.22 5.72
CA ASP A 497 -15.80 6.27 6.56
C ASP A 497 -17.10 5.84 7.24
N TYR A 498 -17.96 5.10 6.54
CA TYR A 498 -19.17 4.54 7.10
C TYR A 498 -18.88 3.42 8.10
N VAL A 499 -18.11 2.40 7.69
CA VAL A 499 -17.84 1.22 8.51
C VAL A 499 -17.03 1.56 9.75
N PHE A 500 -16.12 2.54 9.70
CA PHE A 500 -15.36 2.99 10.86
C PHE A 500 -16.27 3.36 12.03
N ASN A 501 -17.42 3.95 11.75
CA ASN A 501 -18.37 4.43 12.75
C ASN A 501 -19.44 3.42 13.20
N ILE A 502 -19.50 2.22 12.60
CA ILE A 502 -20.42 1.16 13.05
C ILE A 502 -19.99 0.66 14.44
N PRO A 503 -20.93 0.57 15.43
CA PRO A 503 -20.63 0.02 16.75
C PRO A 503 -20.10 -1.40 16.70
N TRP A 504 -19.20 -1.73 17.63
CA TRP A 504 -18.59 -3.07 17.65
C TRP A 504 -19.60 -4.20 17.86
N GLU A 505 -20.63 -3.97 18.65
CA GLU A 505 -21.72 -4.94 18.86
C GLU A 505 -22.42 -5.35 17.56
N MET A 506 -22.46 -4.47 16.55
CA MET A 506 -22.95 -4.81 15.21
C MET A 506 -21.87 -5.47 14.37
N LYS A 507 -20.61 -4.95 14.41
CA LYS A 507 -19.48 -5.50 13.63
C LYS A 507 -19.17 -6.95 13.97
N ALA A 508 -19.31 -7.33 15.25
CA ALA A 508 -19.00 -8.65 15.77
C ALA A 508 -20.20 -9.27 16.52
N LYS A 509 -21.43 -9.03 16.05
CA LYS A 509 -22.63 -9.57 16.65
C LYS A 509 -22.53 -11.08 16.83
N ASP A 510 -22.93 -11.58 17.99
CA ASP A 510 -22.87 -13.01 18.39
C ASP A 510 -21.43 -13.61 18.34
N GLY A 511 -20.40 -12.78 18.46
CA GLY A 511 -19.00 -13.18 18.38
C GLY A 511 -18.51 -13.55 16.97
N LEU A 512 -19.31 -13.29 15.93
CA LEU A 512 -18.95 -13.61 14.55
C LEU A 512 -18.00 -12.54 13.98
N VAL A 513 -16.78 -12.95 13.67
CA VAL A 513 -15.76 -12.08 13.05
C VAL A 513 -16.26 -11.55 11.72
N LYS A 514 -16.15 -10.23 11.51
CA LYS A 514 -16.64 -9.51 10.31
C LYS A 514 -18.14 -9.75 10.06
N ASN A 515 -18.95 -9.80 11.12
CA ASN A 515 -20.37 -10.09 11.01
C ASN A 515 -21.09 -9.18 9.99
N ILE A 516 -20.88 -7.88 10.04
CA ILE A 516 -21.52 -6.93 9.10
C ILE A 516 -21.15 -7.26 7.64
N LEU A 517 -19.88 -7.53 7.33
CA LEU A 517 -19.47 -7.93 5.98
C LEU A 517 -20.18 -9.21 5.53
N ARG A 518 -20.26 -10.22 6.41
CA ARG A 518 -20.92 -11.50 6.10
C ARG A 518 -22.42 -11.31 5.86
N GLN A 519 -23.10 -10.54 6.71
CA GLN A 519 -24.53 -10.27 6.55
C GLN A 519 -24.80 -9.42 5.29
N ALA A 520 -23.98 -8.41 5.02
CA ALA A 520 -24.05 -7.59 3.82
C ALA A 520 -23.80 -8.37 2.51
N SER A 521 -23.16 -9.54 2.62
CA SER A 521 -22.83 -10.41 1.48
C SER A 521 -23.79 -11.62 1.34
N LYS A 522 -24.82 -11.71 2.15
CA LYS A 522 -25.85 -12.75 1.99
C LYS A 522 -26.51 -12.68 0.62
N GLY A 523 -26.69 -13.84 0.01
CA GLY A 523 -27.23 -13.94 -1.34
C GLY A 523 -26.22 -13.71 -2.47
N LEU A 524 -25.03 -13.17 -2.15
CA LEU A 524 -23.92 -13.02 -3.11
C LEU A 524 -22.99 -14.24 -3.11
N LEU A 525 -22.92 -14.99 -2.00
CA LEU A 525 -22.00 -16.09 -1.77
C LEU A 525 -22.73 -17.33 -1.24
N PRO A 526 -22.20 -18.56 -1.50
CA PRO A 526 -22.64 -19.76 -0.80
C PRO A 526 -22.39 -19.64 0.72
N ASP A 527 -23.28 -20.21 1.55
CA ASP A 527 -23.19 -20.15 3.01
C ASP A 527 -21.86 -20.72 3.55
N GLU A 528 -21.33 -21.75 2.93
CA GLU A 528 -20.05 -22.36 3.32
C GLU A 528 -18.86 -21.38 3.17
N ILE A 529 -18.90 -20.49 2.20
CA ILE A 529 -17.92 -19.44 2.00
C ILE A 529 -18.22 -18.27 2.95
N LEU A 530 -19.49 -17.89 3.05
CA LEU A 530 -19.95 -16.80 3.88
C LEU A 530 -19.57 -16.97 5.34
N PHE A 531 -19.66 -18.20 5.87
CA PHE A 531 -19.36 -18.53 7.27
C PHE A 531 -18.02 -19.27 7.46
N ARG A 532 -17.19 -19.37 6.41
CA ARG A 532 -15.85 -19.91 6.53
C ARG A 532 -15.06 -19.16 7.60
N ARG A 533 -14.32 -19.89 8.44
CA ARG A 533 -13.37 -19.26 9.37
C ARG A 533 -12.27 -18.56 8.60
N LYS A 534 -11.80 -17.43 9.15
CA LYS A 534 -10.68 -16.70 8.56
C LYS A 534 -9.46 -17.60 8.38
N SER A 535 -8.88 -17.57 7.17
CA SER A 535 -7.58 -18.11 6.85
C SER A 535 -6.63 -16.94 6.57
N PRO A 536 -5.39 -16.97 7.07
CA PRO A 536 -4.40 -15.94 6.76
C PRO A 536 -3.91 -16.06 5.31
N TYR A 537 -3.07 -15.12 4.88
CA TYR A 537 -2.32 -15.22 3.62
C TYR A 537 -1.52 -16.54 3.60
N PRO A 538 -1.43 -17.25 2.46
CA PRO A 538 -0.69 -18.50 2.36
C PRO A 538 0.78 -18.35 2.74
N LYS A 539 1.32 -19.34 3.44
CA LYS A 539 2.75 -19.45 3.71
C LYS A 539 3.22 -20.88 3.47
N THR A 540 4.50 -21.04 3.16
CA THR A 540 5.09 -22.37 3.06
C THR A 540 5.26 -23.01 4.44
N TYR A 541 4.94 -24.28 4.55
CA TYR A 541 5.20 -25.13 5.72
C TYR A 541 6.39 -26.06 5.50
N ASN A 542 7.03 -26.01 4.33
CA ASN A 542 8.16 -26.87 3.98
C ASN A 542 9.41 -26.46 4.76
N PRO A 543 10.00 -27.35 5.59
CA PRO A 543 11.22 -27.07 6.36
C PRO A 543 12.42 -26.70 5.50
N TYR A 544 12.43 -27.06 4.24
CA TYR A 544 13.50 -26.71 3.29
C TYR A 544 13.67 -25.19 3.18
N TYR A 545 12.57 -24.43 3.19
CA TYR A 545 12.60 -22.97 3.08
C TYR A 545 13.37 -22.33 4.25
N GLU A 546 13.04 -22.71 5.50
CA GLU A 546 13.72 -22.20 6.70
C GLU A 546 15.22 -22.53 6.68
N ASN A 547 15.58 -23.77 6.31
CA ASN A 547 16.96 -24.20 6.20
C ASN A 547 17.73 -23.42 5.12
N LEU A 548 17.08 -23.12 3.99
CA LEU A 548 17.65 -22.33 2.91
C LEU A 548 17.95 -20.90 3.35
N LEU A 549 17.00 -20.26 4.04
CA LEU A 549 17.18 -18.91 4.59
C LEU A 549 18.30 -18.87 5.64
N ALA A 550 18.32 -19.83 6.57
CA ALA A 550 19.35 -19.92 7.60
C ALA A 550 20.75 -20.10 6.99
N LYS A 551 20.86 -20.91 5.93
CA LYS A 551 22.12 -21.09 5.19
C LYS A 551 22.56 -19.76 4.56
N ARG A 552 21.67 -19.05 3.86
CA ARG A 552 21.98 -17.76 3.24
C ARG A 552 22.43 -16.71 4.26
N LEU A 553 21.75 -16.63 5.41
CA LEU A 553 22.14 -15.67 6.43
C LEU A 553 23.51 -16.03 7.05
N LYS A 554 23.83 -17.31 7.25
CA LYS A 554 25.16 -17.73 7.68
C LYS A 554 26.25 -17.34 6.67
N GLU A 555 25.99 -17.49 5.38
CA GLU A 555 26.90 -17.06 4.30
C GLU A 555 27.13 -15.55 4.36
N VAL A 556 26.06 -14.74 4.49
CA VAL A 556 26.14 -13.28 4.66
C VAL A 556 26.95 -12.89 5.89
N LEU A 557 26.73 -13.53 7.03
CA LEU A 557 27.43 -13.22 8.28
C LEU A 557 28.90 -13.69 8.26
N SER A 558 29.28 -14.61 7.38
CA SER A 558 30.67 -15.01 7.18
C SER A 558 31.48 -14.02 6.34
N ASP A 559 30.82 -13.13 5.60
CA ASP A 559 31.42 -12.03 4.86
C ASP A 559 31.76 -10.88 5.81
N SER A 560 33.04 -10.64 6.08
CA SER A 560 33.50 -9.56 6.96
C SER A 560 33.10 -8.16 6.50
N ALA A 561 32.71 -7.98 5.22
CA ALA A 561 32.22 -6.73 4.66
C ALA A 561 30.70 -6.59 4.78
N SER A 562 30.00 -7.52 5.42
CA SER A 562 28.54 -7.43 5.59
C SER A 562 28.17 -6.22 6.47
N PRO A 563 27.28 -5.32 5.99
CA PRO A 563 26.81 -4.19 6.78
C PRO A 563 26.05 -4.63 8.05
N LEU A 564 25.53 -5.85 8.09
CA LEU A 564 24.88 -6.40 9.29
C LEU A 564 25.80 -6.49 10.51
N HIS A 565 27.13 -6.57 10.29
CA HIS A 565 28.08 -6.57 11.40
C HIS A 565 28.07 -5.27 12.22
N SER A 566 27.62 -4.17 11.65
CA SER A 566 27.44 -2.91 12.40
C SER A 566 26.18 -2.90 13.27
N LEU A 567 25.19 -3.75 12.96
CA LEU A 567 23.88 -3.76 13.60
C LEU A 567 23.66 -4.94 14.56
N LEU A 568 24.15 -6.13 14.21
CA LEU A 568 23.78 -7.38 14.85
C LEU A 568 24.79 -7.86 15.91
N ASP A 569 24.27 -8.43 17.00
CA ASP A 569 25.03 -9.32 17.88
C ASP A 569 25.15 -10.70 17.23
N LEU A 570 26.33 -10.97 16.68
CA LEU A 570 26.59 -12.21 15.93
C LEU A 570 26.44 -13.48 16.78
N LYS A 571 26.69 -13.40 18.10
CA LYS A 571 26.52 -14.53 19.00
C LYS A 571 25.03 -14.86 19.16
N GLN A 572 24.22 -13.87 19.42
CA GLN A 572 22.77 -14.03 19.55
C GLN A 572 22.11 -14.51 18.25
N VAL A 573 22.54 -13.95 17.11
CA VAL A 573 22.03 -14.38 15.80
C VAL A 573 22.46 -15.83 15.50
N THR A 574 23.69 -16.23 15.84
CA THR A 574 24.13 -17.62 15.66
C THR A 574 23.27 -18.58 16.49
N GLN A 575 23.04 -18.24 17.75
CA GLN A 575 22.17 -19.03 18.64
C GLN A 575 20.72 -19.11 18.11
N PHE A 576 20.18 -18.01 17.62
CA PHE A 576 18.85 -17.97 16.97
C PHE A 576 18.78 -18.91 15.76
N LEU A 577 19.84 -18.95 14.91
CA LEU A 577 19.89 -19.80 13.72
C LEU A 577 20.02 -21.30 14.03
N GLU A 578 20.37 -21.69 15.26
CA GLU A 578 20.36 -23.10 15.67
C GLU A 578 18.92 -23.62 15.86
N ASN A 579 18.00 -22.78 16.38
CA ASN A 579 16.61 -23.14 16.64
C ASN A 579 15.65 -21.98 16.32
N PRO A 580 15.43 -21.61 15.06
CA PRO A 580 14.53 -20.48 14.71
C PRO A 580 13.09 -20.69 15.19
N LYS A 581 12.65 -21.95 15.37
CA LYS A 581 11.28 -22.29 15.85
C LYS A 581 11.07 -21.92 17.32
N ASP A 582 12.13 -21.87 18.11
CA ASP A 582 12.06 -21.52 19.54
C ASP A 582 12.02 -20.00 19.76
N TYR A 583 11.98 -19.21 18.69
CA TYR A 583 11.94 -17.76 18.74
C TYR A 583 10.66 -17.18 19.34
N GLY A 584 9.59 -17.99 19.50
CA GLY A 584 8.35 -17.64 20.20
C GLY A 584 7.21 -17.16 19.30
N ALA A 585 6.40 -16.23 19.81
CA ALA A 585 5.26 -15.67 19.08
C ALA A 585 5.71 -14.80 17.88
N PRO A 586 4.82 -14.56 16.91
CA PRO A 586 5.11 -13.63 15.83
C PRO A 586 5.58 -12.26 16.36
N TRP A 587 6.65 -11.74 15.76
CA TRP A 587 7.22 -10.44 16.13
C TRP A 587 6.54 -9.25 15.41
N TYR A 588 5.79 -9.56 14.33
CA TYR A 588 4.97 -8.59 13.62
C TYR A 588 3.74 -9.26 12.99
N GLY A 589 2.56 -8.64 13.16
CA GLY A 589 1.30 -9.16 12.63
C GLY A 589 0.98 -10.55 13.18
N GLN A 590 0.48 -11.42 12.30
CA GLN A 590 0.13 -12.80 12.63
C GLN A 590 1.07 -13.84 12.00
N LEU A 591 1.83 -13.44 10.99
CA LEU A 591 2.57 -14.36 10.10
C LEU A 591 4.07 -14.31 10.33
N MET A 592 4.63 -13.18 10.78
CA MET A 592 6.07 -12.99 10.84
C MET A 592 6.65 -13.57 12.13
N ALA A 593 7.17 -14.78 12.05
CA ALA A 593 7.82 -15.54 13.12
C ALA A 593 9.32 -15.72 12.82
N GLY A 594 9.97 -16.76 13.35
CA GLY A 594 11.39 -17.01 13.19
C GLY A 594 11.90 -17.02 11.75
N PRO A 595 11.35 -17.82 10.83
CA PRO A 595 11.78 -17.83 9.43
C PRO A 595 11.67 -16.46 8.75
N GLN A 596 10.60 -15.69 9.05
CA GLN A 596 10.41 -14.35 8.52
C GLN A 596 11.38 -13.32 9.12
N MET A 597 11.89 -13.56 10.33
CA MET A 597 12.98 -12.75 10.89
C MET A 597 14.28 -12.97 10.10
N ILE A 598 14.62 -14.22 9.77
CA ILE A 598 15.79 -14.52 8.94
C ILE A 598 15.66 -13.82 7.58
N ALA A 599 14.49 -13.94 6.94
CA ALA A 599 14.20 -13.29 5.68
C ALA A 599 14.31 -11.76 5.76
N TYR A 600 13.81 -11.16 6.86
CA TYR A 600 13.89 -9.72 7.08
C TYR A 600 15.33 -9.23 7.27
N LEU A 601 16.17 -9.98 7.99
CA LEU A 601 17.60 -9.67 8.11
C LEU A 601 18.33 -9.76 6.76
N LEU A 602 17.99 -10.72 5.91
CA LEU A 602 18.50 -10.81 4.54
C LEU A 602 18.07 -9.62 3.69
N GLN A 603 16.83 -9.15 3.85
CA GLN A 603 16.35 -7.95 3.18
C GLN A 603 17.08 -6.68 3.66
N ILE A 604 17.33 -6.55 4.97
CA ILE A 604 18.11 -5.42 5.52
C ILE A 604 19.52 -5.42 4.93
N GLU A 605 20.18 -6.57 4.88
CA GLU A 605 21.52 -6.68 4.29
C GLU A 605 21.52 -6.22 2.83
N TYR A 606 20.63 -6.80 2.02
CA TYR A 606 20.53 -6.46 0.61
C TYR A 606 20.23 -4.97 0.40
N PHE A 607 19.29 -4.42 1.17
CA PHE A 607 18.93 -3.00 1.15
C PHE A 607 20.12 -2.09 1.42
N LEU A 608 20.88 -2.36 2.49
CA LEU A 608 22.06 -1.57 2.87
C LEU A 608 23.13 -1.59 1.79
N ARG A 609 23.37 -2.74 1.15
CA ARG A 609 24.33 -2.86 0.04
C ARG A 609 23.82 -2.23 -1.25
N LYS A 610 22.58 -2.54 -1.64
CA LYS A 610 21.99 -2.13 -2.92
C LYS A 610 21.97 -0.61 -3.08
N TYR A 611 21.56 0.09 -2.04
CA TYR A 611 21.44 1.54 -2.03
C TYR A 611 22.68 2.25 -1.48
N ASN A 612 23.75 1.50 -1.14
CA ASN A 612 24.93 2.04 -0.49
C ASN A 612 24.57 2.96 0.69
N VAL A 613 23.68 2.44 1.56
CA VAL A 613 23.08 3.22 2.64
C VAL A 613 24.12 3.64 3.66
N SER A 614 24.25 4.93 3.92
CA SER A 614 25.06 5.44 5.03
C SER A 614 24.19 5.61 6.28
N ILE A 615 24.77 5.29 7.44
CA ILE A 615 24.09 5.37 8.74
C ILE A 615 24.71 6.52 9.55
N ARG A 616 23.87 7.41 10.06
CA ARG A 616 24.20 8.57 10.92
C ARG A 616 23.59 8.36 12.29
N ILE A 617 24.38 7.87 13.25
CA ILE A 617 23.98 7.71 14.66
C ILE A 617 24.71 8.73 15.52
#